data_974c6a0854ebdc49f8a84a37c89199ad
#
_entry.id   974c6a0854ebdc49f8a84a37c89199ad
#
_cell.length_a   1.000
_cell.length_b   1.000
_cell.length_c   1.000
_cell.angle_alpha   90.00
_cell.angle_beta   90.00
_cell.angle_gamma   90.00
#
_symmetry.space_group_name_H-M   'P 1'
#
loop_
_entity.id
_entity.type
_entity.pdbx_description
1 polymer ?
#
loop_
_entity_poly.entity_id
_entity_poly.type
_entity_poly.pdbx_seq_one_letter_code
_entity_poly.pdbx_strand_id
1 'polypeptide(L)'
;MADRFLESQRDLLRLQEGVITRRQALAAGLTEKAIVVRVQGERWRRLQAGVYATFSGEPPRTAVLWAAVLRAGPGAVLSHQTAAELYGLTDAQAPLIHLTVPNGSPVTRPSGTVIHYSRRLFQAA
;
A
#
# COMPACT_ATOMS: atom_id res chain seq x y z
N MET A 1 -14.77 -18.99 -10.83
CA MET A 1 -13.74 -19.95 -10.38
C MET A 1 -12.83 -19.27 -9.36
N ALA A 2 -12.56 -19.92 -8.26
CA ALA A 2 -11.74 -19.34 -7.21
C ALA A 2 -10.29 -19.21 -7.67
N ASP A 3 -9.68 -18.10 -7.31
CA ASP A 3 -8.26 -17.86 -7.57
C ASP A 3 -7.44 -18.46 -6.41
N ARG A 4 -6.68 -19.51 -6.71
CA ARG A 4 -5.89 -20.22 -5.70
C ARG A 4 -4.87 -19.32 -5.01
N PHE A 5 -4.28 -18.41 -5.76
CA PHE A 5 -3.31 -17.48 -5.19
C PHE A 5 -3.99 -16.57 -4.15
N LEU A 6 -5.12 -15.98 -4.52
CA LEU A 6 -5.85 -15.11 -3.61
C LEU A 6 -6.31 -15.87 -2.36
N GLU A 7 -6.75 -17.12 -2.52
CA GLU A 7 -7.13 -17.95 -1.37
C GLU A 7 -5.94 -18.20 -0.46
N SER A 8 -4.76 -18.49 -1.03
CA SER A 8 -3.55 -18.76 -0.24
C SER A 8 -3.08 -17.54 0.52
N GLN A 9 -3.38 -16.34 0.02
CA GLN A 9 -2.97 -15.07 0.61
C GLN A 9 -4.11 -14.33 1.30
N ARG A 10 -5.19 -15.01 1.60
CA ARG A 10 -6.41 -14.39 2.13
C ARG A 10 -6.16 -13.56 3.38
N ASP A 11 -5.37 -14.05 4.33
CA ASP A 11 -5.13 -13.34 5.58
C ASP A 11 -4.32 -12.07 5.36
N LEU A 12 -3.27 -12.15 4.54
CA LEU A 12 -2.46 -11.00 4.19
C LEU A 12 -3.30 -9.95 3.46
N LEU A 13 -4.09 -10.38 2.46
CA LEU A 13 -4.91 -9.47 1.68
C LEU A 13 -6.01 -8.83 2.52
N ARG A 14 -6.58 -9.56 3.46
CA ARG A 14 -7.56 -8.98 4.37
C ARG A 14 -6.92 -7.89 5.22
N LEU A 15 -5.72 -8.14 5.73
CA LEU A 15 -4.99 -7.14 6.51
C LEU A 15 -4.67 -5.90 5.69
N GLN A 16 -4.29 -6.06 4.44
CA GLN A 16 -3.84 -4.97 3.56
C GLN A 16 -4.93 -4.45 2.61
N GLU A 17 -6.19 -4.68 2.93
CA GLU A 17 -7.34 -4.18 2.15
C GLU A 17 -7.30 -4.60 0.67
N GLY A 18 -6.84 -5.81 0.41
CA GLY A 18 -6.75 -6.35 -0.94
C GLY A 18 -5.54 -5.89 -1.74
N VAL A 19 -4.60 -5.21 -1.10
CA VAL A 19 -3.40 -4.68 -1.75
C VAL A 19 -2.21 -5.59 -1.47
N ILE A 20 -1.37 -5.81 -2.49
CA ILE A 20 -0.18 -6.64 -2.36
C ILE A 20 0.98 -5.99 -3.10
N THR A 21 2.20 -6.14 -2.56
CA THR A 21 3.39 -5.68 -3.26
C THR A 21 3.90 -6.77 -4.22
N ARG A 22 4.65 -6.34 -5.24
CA ARG A 22 5.32 -7.28 -6.15
C ARG A 22 6.21 -8.24 -5.36
N ARG A 23 6.96 -7.74 -4.37
CA ARG A 23 7.82 -8.57 -3.53
C ARG A 23 7.02 -9.64 -2.78
N GLN A 24 5.89 -9.26 -2.19
CA GLN A 24 5.03 -10.21 -1.47
C GLN A 24 4.46 -11.27 -2.42
N ALA A 25 4.03 -10.86 -3.60
CA ALA A 25 3.47 -11.78 -4.59
C ALA A 25 4.51 -12.79 -5.05
N LEU A 26 5.74 -12.34 -5.35
CA LEU A 26 6.83 -13.22 -5.76
C LEU A 26 7.23 -14.17 -4.63
N ALA A 27 7.31 -13.67 -3.40
CA ALA A 27 7.63 -14.49 -2.25
C ALA A 27 6.56 -15.57 -2.01
N ALA A 28 5.32 -15.29 -2.37
CA ALA A 28 4.22 -16.24 -2.22
C ALA A 28 4.08 -17.22 -3.38
N GLY A 29 4.98 -17.14 -4.37
CA GLY A 29 5.04 -18.14 -5.45
C GLY A 29 4.56 -17.69 -6.82
N LEU A 30 4.05 -16.46 -6.97
CA LEU A 30 3.73 -15.96 -8.29
C LEU A 30 5.01 -15.64 -9.07
N THR A 31 4.93 -15.75 -10.39
CA THR A 31 5.99 -15.29 -11.29
C THR A 31 5.71 -13.86 -11.71
N GLU A 32 6.74 -13.16 -12.20
CA GLU A 32 6.53 -11.84 -12.77
C GLU A 32 5.56 -11.86 -13.93
N LYS A 33 5.65 -12.90 -14.77
CA LYS A 33 4.74 -13.06 -15.90
C LYS A 33 3.29 -13.19 -15.42
N ALA A 34 3.06 -13.93 -14.35
CA ALA A 34 1.72 -14.09 -13.79
C ALA A 34 1.15 -12.75 -13.28
N ILE A 35 2.01 -11.92 -12.68
CA ILE A 35 1.60 -10.58 -12.26
C ILE A 35 1.22 -9.73 -13.48
N VAL A 36 2.08 -9.71 -14.50
CA VAL A 36 1.85 -8.93 -15.73
C VAL A 36 0.54 -9.35 -16.39
N VAL A 37 0.28 -10.64 -16.48
CA VAL A 37 -0.97 -11.15 -17.08
C VAL A 37 -2.20 -10.64 -16.31
N ARG A 38 -2.13 -10.65 -14.98
CA ARG A 38 -3.24 -10.16 -14.16
C ARG A 38 -3.48 -8.67 -14.34
N VAL A 39 -2.42 -7.89 -14.46
CA VAL A 39 -2.53 -6.44 -14.67
C VAL A 39 -3.06 -6.14 -16.07
N GLN A 40 -2.51 -6.80 -17.09
CA GLN A 40 -2.96 -6.61 -18.47
C GLN A 40 -4.42 -7.06 -18.67
N GLY A 41 -4.83 -8.10 -17.96
CA GLY A 41 -6.22 -8.57 -17.99
C GLY A 41 -7.17 -7.79 -17.10
N GLU A 42 -6.70 -6.72 -16.50
CA GLU A 42 -7.49 -5.82 -15.63
C GLU A 42 -8.08 -6.53 -14.42
N ARG A 43 -7.56 -7.69 -14.03
CA ARG A 43 -7.95 -8.35 -12.79
C ARG A 43 -7.24 -7.73 -11.59
N TRP A 44 -6.02 -7.24 -11.81
CA TRP A 44 -5.24 -6.48 -10.83
C TRP A 44 -5.03 -5.07 -11.35
N ARG A 45 -4.95 -4.12 -10.45
CA ARG A 45 -4.75 -2.71 -10.77
C ARG A 45 -3.52 -2.17 -10.07
N ARG A 46 -2.62 -1.54 -10.81
CA ARG A 46 -1.43 -0.92 -10.24
C ARG A 46 -1.83 0.37 -9.51
N LEU A 47 -1.52 0.44 -8.21
CA LEU A 47 -1.79 1.63 -7.40
C LEU A 47 -0.54 2.48 -7.20
N GLN A 48 0.60 1.83 -7.05
CA GLN A 48 1.92 2.43 -6.96
C GLN A 48 2.87 1.54 -7.74
N ALA A 49 4.09 2.01 -8.01
CA ALA A 49 5.10 1.16 -8.63
C ALA A 49 5.34 -0.08 -7.76
N GLY A 50 5.10 -1.26 -8.32
CA GLY A 50 5.27 -2.52 -7.58
C GLY A 50 4.24 -2.78 -6.50
N VAL A 51 3.10 -2.08 -6.51
CA VAL A 51 2.02 -2.29 -5.55
C VAL A 51 0.69 -2.37 -6.30
N TYR A 52 -0.06 -3.43 -6.06
CA TYR A 52 -1.25 -3.76 -6.83
C TYR A 52 -2.47 -3.99 -5.94
N ALA A 53 -3.62 -3.52 -6.40
CA ALA A 53 -4.90 -3.99 -5.92
C ALA A 53 -5.19 -5.34 -6.58
N THR A 54 -5.61 -6.33 -5.81
CA THR A 54 -5.89 -7.67 -6.33
C THR A 54 -7.36 -7.83 -6.75
N PHE A 55 -7.99 -6.73 -7.07
CA PHE A 55 -9.37 -6.67 -7.50
C PHE A 55 -9.52 -5.65 -8.63
N SER A 56 -10.60 -5.74 -9.38
CA SER A 56 -10.93 -4.77 -10.43
C SER A 56 -11.84 -3.68 -9.88
N GLY A 57 -11.99 -2.61 -10.64
CA GLY A 57 -12.83 -1.49 -10.27
C GLY A 57 -12.09 -0.42 -9.50
N GLU A 58 -12.82 0.59 -9.08
CA GLU A 58 -12.26 1.73 -8.36
C GLU A 58 -11.80 1.31 -6.96
N PRO A 59 -10.53 1.50 -6.61
CA PRO A 59 -10.06 1.12 -5.29
C PRO A 59 -10.63 2.06 -4.21
N PRO A 60 -11.05 1.50 -3.07
CA PRO A 60 -11.47 2.35 -1.96
C PRO A 60 -10.29 3.14 -1.41
N ARG A 61 -10.59 4.23 -0.72
CA ARG A 61 -9.56 5.10 -0.15
C ARG A 61 -8.57 4.34 0.74
N THR A 62 -9.06 3.38 1.53
CA THR A 62 -8.20 2.56 2.39
C THR A 62 -7.15 1.78 1.60
N ALA A 63 -7.51 1.25 0.43
CA ALA A 63 -6.56 0.55 -0.43
C ALA A 63 -5.50 1.50 -0.96
N VAL A 64 -5.88 2.71 -1.36
CA VAL A 64 -4.96 3.73 -1.84
C VAL A 64 -3.95 4.12 -0.74
N LEU A 65 -4.43 4.29 0.49
CA LEU A 65 -3.58 4.61 1.62
C LEU A 65 -2.61 3.47 1.96
N TRP A 66 -3.10 2.23 1.94
CA TRP A 66 -2.25 1.05 2.13
C TRP A 66 -1.14 0.96 1.08
N ALA A 67 -1.49 1.23 -0.19
CA ALA A 67 -0.51 1.18 -1.27
C ALA A 67 0.62 2.19 -1.04
N ALA A 68 0.28 3.40 -0.58
CA ALA A 68 1.29 4.43 -0.30
C ALA A 68 2.22 3.99 0.84
N VAL A 69 1.66 3.45 1.93
CA VAL A 69 2.45 2.97 3.07
C VAL A 69 3.38 1.83 2.65
N LEU A 70 2.85 0.86 1.91
CA LEU A 70 3.65 -0.28 1.44
C LEU A 70 4.77 0.16 0.51
N ARG A 71 4.50 1.12 -0.38
CA ARG A 71 5.52 1.63 -1.30
C ARG A 71 6.62 2.38 -0.57
N ALA A 72 6.26 3.16 0.45
CA ALA A 72 7.24 3.91 1.22
C ALA A 72 8.20 3.01 1.99
N GLY A 73 7.74 1.86 2.43
CA GLY A 73 8.59 0.87 3.07
C GLY A 73 8.38 0.74 4.58
N PRO A 74 9.19 -0.12 5.22
CA PRO A 74 9.04 -0.41 6.65
C PRO A 74 9.16 0.84 7.51
N GLY A 75 8.32 0.93 8.51
CA GLY A 75 8.32 2.05 9.46
C GLY A 75 7.52 3.26 9.01
N ALA A 76 7.01 3.28 7.78
CA ALA A 76 6.17 4.38 7.31
C ALA A 76 4.79 4.31 7.98
N VAL A 77 4.29 5.45 8.42
CA VAL A 77 2.95 5.56 9.01
C VAL A 77 2.22 6.76 8.39
N LEU A 78 0.90 6.66 8.30
CA LEU A 78 0.07 7.79 7.88
C LEU A 78 0.14 8.87 8.96
N SER A 79 0.20 10.13 8.52
CA SER A 79 0.38 11.25 9.45
C SER A 79 -0.36 12.50 8.98
N HIS A 80 -0.36 13.52 9.84
CA HIS A 80 -0.91 14.85 9.53
C HIS A 80 -2.36 14.77 9.07
N GLN A 81 -2.70 15.45 7.98
CA GLN A 81 -4.07 15.49 7.46
C GLN A 81 -4.60 14.09 7.09
N THR A 82 -3.73 13.22 6.61
CA THR A 82 -4.13 11.85 6.24
C THR A 82 -4.48 11.03 7.48
N ALA A 83 -3.74 11.19 8.56
CA ALA A 83 -4.09 10.53 9.82
C ALA A 83 -5.42 11.05 10.36
N ALA A 84 -5.66 12.36 10.28
CA ALA A 84 -6.92 12.95 10.69
C ALA A 84 -8.10 12.38 9.90
N GLU A 85 -7.92 12.23 8.60
CA GLU A 85 -8.89 11.59 7.72
C GLU A 85 -9.18 10.14 8.16
N LEU A 86 -8.12 9.37 8.39
CA LEU A 86 -8.24 7.96 8.77
C LEU A 86 -8.97 7.77 10.09
N TYR A 87 -8.71 8.64 11.06
CA TYR A 87 -9.35 8.57 12.38
C TYR A 87 -10.71 9.26 12.45
N GLY A 88 -11.23 9.73 11.32
CA GLY A 88 -12.56 10.35 11.28
C GLY A 88 -12.63 11.74 11.87
N LEU A 89 -11.49 12.41 12.04
CA LEU A 89 -11.45 13.77 12.57
C LEU A 89 -11.85 14.82 11.54
N THR A 90 -11.88 14.44 10.28
CA THR A 90 -12.33 15.28 9.18
C THR A 90 -12.98 14.41 8.12
N ASP A 91 -13.96 14.96 7.40
CA ASP A 91 -14.59 14.28 6.27
C ASP A 91 -13.81 14.49 4.96
N ALA A 92 -12.88 15.46 4.95
CA ALA A 92 -12.12 15.78 3.75
C ALA A 92 -10.98 14.78 3.54
N GLN A 93 -10.82 14.34 2.30
CA GLN A 93 -9.65 13.55 1.91
C GLN A 93 -8.48 14.50 1.70
N ALA A 94 -7.31 14.15 2.24
CA ALA A 94 -6.11 14.93 2.00
C ALA A 94 -5.75 14.88 0.51
N PRO A 95 -5.48 16.03 -0.13
CA PRO A 95 -5.09 16.04 -1.55
C PRO A 95 -3.82 15.24 -1.82
N LEU A 96 -2.87 15.29 -0.90
CA LEU A 96 -1.67 14.48 -0.91
C LEU A 96 -1.68 13.60 0.32
N ILE A 97 -1.17 12.38 0.17
CA ILE A 97 -1.09 11.44 1.29
C ILE A 97 0.17 11.79 2.11
N HIS A 98 -0.02 12.09 3.38
CA HIS A 98 1.08 12.42 4.28
C HIS A 98 1.57 11.17 5.01
N LEU A 99 2.87 10.90 4.89
CA LEU A 99 3.53 9.79 5.55
C LEU A 99 4.65 10.31 6.42
N THR A 100 4.84 9.70 7.56
CA THR A 100 6.02 9.95 8.41
C THR A 100 6.85 8.69 8.47
N VAL A 101 8.15 8.84 8.27
CA VAL A 101 9.10 7.73 8.28
C VAL A 101 10.21 8.03 9.30
N PRO A 102 10.88 6.98 9.85
CA PRO A 102 12.01 7.20 10.74
C PRO A 102 13.13 7.96 10.00
N ASN A 103 13.72 8.94 10.68
CA ASN A 103 14.83 9.68 10.13
C ASN A 103 16.00 8.73 9.82
N GLY A 104 16.55 8.83 8.62
CA GLY A 104 17.64 7.96 8.18
C GLY A 104 17.21 6.63 7.58
N SER A 105 15.92 6.30 7.62
CA SER A 105 15.43 5.09 6.97
C SER A 105 15.44 5.26 5.45
N PRO A 106 15.80 4.20 4.71
CA PRO A 106 15.61 4.23 3.27
C PRO A 106 14.12 4.29 2.97
N VAL A 107 13.73 5.23 2.11
CA VAL A 107 12.34 5.40 1.73
C VAL A 107 12.24 5.60 0.23
N THR A 108 11.25 4.95 -0.37
CA THR A 108 10.88 5.22 -1.76
C THR A 108 9.64 6.09 -1.73
N ARG A 109 9.71 7.29 -2.30
CA ARG A 109 8.58 8.21 -2.29
C ARG A 109 7.46 7.66 -3.20
N PRO A 110 6.28 7.37 -2.65
CA PRO A 110 5.13 6.99 -3.46
C PRO A 110 4.59 8.20 -4.23
N SER A 111 3.86 7.93 -5.31
CA SER A 111 3.15 8.98 -6.05
C SER A 111 2.09 9.62 -5.17
N GLY A 112 1.92 10.93 -5.29
CA GLY A 112 0.87 11.66 -4.59
C GLY A 112 1.09 11.80 -3.09
N THR A 113 2.34 11.77 -2.63
CA THR A 113 2.65 11.77 -1.20
C THR A 113 3.56 12.91 -0.80
N VAL A 114 3.51 13.23 0.49
CA VAL A 114 4.45 14.11 1.18
C VAL A 114 5.12 13.28 2.27
N ILE A 115 6.44 13.24 2.29
CA ILE A 115 7.20 12.47 3.27
C ILE A 115 7.71 13.39 4.36
N HIS A 116 7.42 13.04 5.60
CA HIS A 116 7.93 13.71 6.79
C HIS A 116 8.90 12.75 7.49
N TYR A 117 9.92 13.29 8.12
CA TYR A 117 10.91 12.50 8.84
C TYR A 117 10.80 12.76 10.33
N SER A 118 10.93 11.70 11.13
CA SER A 118 10.76 11.80 12.58
C SER A 118 11.83 11.03 13.31
N ARG A 119 12.53 11.70 14.23
CA ARG A 119 13.47 11.04 15.13
C ARG A 119 12.78 10.19 16.19
N ARG A 120 11.54 10.55 16.53
CA ARG A 120 10.79 9.85 17.58
C ARG A 120 10.48 8.40 17.21
N LEU A 121 10.34 8.11 15.92
CA LEU A 121 10.09 6.74 15.47
C LEU A 121 11.26 5.81 15.78
N PHE A 122 12.50 6.33 15.77
CA PHE A 122 13.67 5.56 16.18
C PHE A 122 13.65 5.27 17.67
N GLN A 123 13.29 6.27 18.46
CA GLN A 123 13.33 6.16 19.91
C GLN A 123 12.21 5.28 20.46
N ALA A 124 11.13 5.13 19.71
CA ALA A 124 9.99 4.32 20.13
C ALA A 124 10.20 2.83 19.88
N ALA A 125 11.25 2.46 19.18
CA ALA A 125 11.51 1.07 18.84
C ALA A 125 12.00 0.23 20.03
#